data_1e9b26562fdb282afc12d7df62522284
#
_entry.id   1e9b26562fdb282afc12d7df62522284
#
_cell.length_a   1.000
_cell.length_b   1.000
_cell.length_c   1.000
_cell.angle_alpha   90.00
_cell.angle_beta   90.00
_cell.angle_gamma   90.00
#
_symmetry.space_group_name_H-M   'P 1'
#
loop_
_entity.id
_entity.type
_entity.pdbx_description
1 polymer ?
#
loop_
_entity_poly.entity_id
_entity_poly.type
_entity_poly.pdbx_seq_one_letter_code
_entity_poly.pdbx_strand_id
1 'polypeptide(L)'
;MTNILIVATLLFPMAAPDEDQRFIKPFISHKSAKSLAIPLAFNEYFPDPLPNTVELLDYYGRSWTIRMKKRGETVFLTVGWENFVKDNELEDGKMMEFIYDCDRTFMLSYLVMAGLASLESFLKP
;
A
#
# COMPACT_ATOMS: atom_id res chain seq x y z
N MET A 1 -14.77 -12.08 -8.08
CA MET A 1 -13.45 -11.55 -7.81
C MET A 1 -13.47 -10.09 -7.53
N THR A 2 -13.99 -9.32 -8.47
CA THR A 2 -14.15 -7.90 -8.25
C THR A 2 -15.00 -7.60 -7.03
N ASN A 3 -15.85 -8.56 -6.64
CA ASN A 3 -16.72 -8.33 -5.50
C ASN A 3 -15.98 -8.10 -4.20
N ILE A 4 -14.83 -8.74 -4.04
CA ILE A 4 -14.05 -8.56 -2.83
C ILE A 4 -13.53 -7.14 -2.73
N LEU A 5 -13.06 -6.59 -3.84
CA LEU A 5 -12.61 -5.21 -3.85
C LEU A 5 -13.77 -4.25 -3.62
N ILE A 6 -14.92 -4.55 -4.19
CA ILE A 6 -16.09 -3.71 -4.01
C ILE A 6 -16.51 -3.71 -2.54
N VAL A 7 -16.50 -4.89 -1.92
CA VAL A 7 -16.86 -4.98 -0.52
C VAL A 7 -15.88 -4.19 0.33
N ALA A 8 -14.58 -4.31 0.05
CA ALA A 8 -13.58 -3.55 0.79
C ALA A 8 -13.83 -2.05 0.64
N THR A 9 -14.18 -1.62 -0.55
CA THR A 9 -14.47 -0.21 -0.78
C THR A 9 -15.69 0.23 0.02
N LEU A 10 -16.70 -0.63 0.09
CA LEU A 10 -17.90 -0.31 0.84
C LEU A 10 -17.68 -0.29 2.34
N LEU A 11 -16.69 -1.04 2.82
CA LEU A 11 -16.36 -1.01 4.23
C LEU A 11 -15.75 0.31 4.67
N PHE A 12 -15.29 1.09 3.73
CA PHE A 12 -14.73 2.40 4.03
C PHE A 12 -15.51 3.48 3.27
N PRO A 13 -16.81 3.57 3.53
CA PRO A 13 -17.66 4.45 2.73
C PRO A 13 -17.38 5.92 2.95
N MET A 14 -16.73 6.23 4.04
CA MET A 14 -16.46 7.62 4.36
C MET A 14 -15.31 8.18 3.54
N ALA A 15 -14.50 7.33 2.96
CA ALA A 15 -13.46 7.81 2.09
C ALA A 15 -14.11 8.47 0.89
N ALA A 16 -13.75 9.71 0.62
CA ALA A 16 -14.25 10.39 -0.55
C ALA A 16 -13.60 9.72 -1.76
N PRO A 17 -14.34 8.93 -2.51
CA PRO A 17 -13.70 8.05 -3.49
C PRO A 17 -12.96 8.81 -4.57
N ASP A 18 -13.45 9.98 -4.93
CA ASP A 18 -12.82 10.72 -6.02
C ASP A 18 -11.58 11.45 -5.59
N GLU A 19 -11.40 11.62 -4.28
CA GLU A 19 -10.29 12.40 -3.76
C GLU A 19 -9.22 11.54 -3.16
N ASP A 20 -9.54 10.29 -2.89
CA ASP A 20 -8.53 9.38 -2.36
C ASP A 20 -7.63 8.91 -3.48
N GLN A 21 -6.35 9.09 -3.28
CA GLN A 21 -5.38 8.59 -4.22
C GLN A 21 -4.84 7.29 -3.66
N ARG A 22 -5.01 6.22 -4.41
CA ARG A 22 -4.62 4.91 -3.89
C ARG A 22 -4.01 4.05 -4.96
N PHE A 23 -3.19 3.12 -4.52
CA PHE A 23 -2.67 2.10 -5.40
C PHE A 23 -2.58 0.79 -4.64
N ILE A 24 -2.56 -0.29 -5.39
CA ILE A 24 -2.47 -1.64 -4.85
C ILE A 24 -1.18 -2.24 -5.34
N LYS A 25 -0.46 -2.90 -4.44
CA LYS A 25 0.81 -3.50 -4.80
C LYS A 25 1.02 -4.78 -4.01
N PRO A 26 1.45 -5.85 -4.67
CA PRO A 26 1.79 -7.07 -3.93
C PRO A 26 3.14 -6.92 -3.26
N PHE A 27 3.29 -7.56 -2.13
CA PHE A 27 4.60 -7.69 -1.52
C PHE A 27 5.31 -8.88 -2.15
N ILE A 28 6.50 -8.65 -2.67
CA ILE A 28 7.32 -9.68 -3.28
C ILE A 28 8.70 -9.54 -2.65
N SER A 29 9.08 -10.49 -1.79
CA SER A 29 10.23 -10.32 -0.94
C SER A 29 11.52 -10.05 -1.67
N HIS A 30 11.77 -10.75 -2.78
CA HIS A 30 13.03 -10.54 -3.49
C HIS A 30 13.10 -9.19 -4.21
N LYS A 31 11.99 -8.47 -4.31
CA LYS A 31 11.97 -7.16 -4.93
C LYS A 31 11.75 -6.04 -3.93
N SER A 32 10.94 -6.28 -2.91
CA SER A 32 10.47 -5.21 -2.05
C SER A 32 10.77 -5.40 -0.57
N ALA A 33 11.71 -6.29 -0.22
CA ALA A 33 12.02 -6.47 1.19
C ALA A 33 12.70 -5.24 1.79
N LYS A 34 13.53 -4.55 1.01
CA LYS A 34 14.31 -3.42 1.54
C LYS A 34 13.80 -2.08 1.08
N SER A 35 13.12 -2.04 -0.04
CA SER A 35 12.53 -0.81 -0.54
C SER A 35 11.33 -1.16 -1.39
N LEU A 36 10.42 -0.24 -1.52
CA LEU A 36 9.22 -0.46 -2.31
C LEU A 36 9.11 0.64 -3.35
N ALA A 37 8.98 0.25 -4.61
CA ALA A 37 8.78 1.19 -5.70
C ALA A 37 7.31 1.60 -5.75
N ILE A 38 7.06 2.89 -5.81
CA ILE A 38 5.72 3.41 -5.97
C ILE A 38 5.40 3.48 -7.45
N PRO A 39 4.20 3.10 -7.88
CA PRO A 39 3.86 3.14 -9.30
C PRO A 39 4.08 4.53 -9.90
N LEU A 40 4.62 4.56 -11.12
CA LEU A 40 4.93 5.82 -11.77
C LEU A 40 3.71 6.74 -11.89
N ALA A 41 2.56 6.16 -12.17
CA ALA A 41 1.34 6.95 -12.33
C ALA A 41 1.00 7.74 -11.08
N PHE A 42 1.56 7.36 -9.93
CA PHE A 42 1.27 8.02 -8.68
C PHE A 42 2.09 9.30 -8.48
N ASN A 43 3.11 9.51 -9.32
CA ASN A 43 4.01 10.65 -9.13
C ASN A 43 3.30 12.00 -9.16
N GLU A 44 2.23 12.09 -9.91
CA GLU A 44 1.52 13.37 -10.05
C GLU A 44 0.92 13.84 -8.74
N TYR A 45 0.78 12.96 -7.77
CA TYR A 45 0.17 13.32 -6.48
C TYR A 45 1.18 13.80 -5.47
N PHE A 46 2.45 13.68 -5.76
CA PHE A 46 3.49 14.13 -4.84
C PHE A 46 3.85 15.58 -5.13
N PRO A 47 4.12 16.36 -4.08
CA PRO A 47 4.60 17.72 -4.31
C PRO A 47 6.00 17.73 -4.89
N ASP A 48 6.37 18.88 -5.44
CA ASP A 48 7.72 19.11 -5.96
C ASP A 48 8.27 20.32 -5.21
N PRO A 49 9.35 20.17 -4.46
CA PRO A 49 10.20 18.97 -4.37
C PRO A 49 9.55 17.85 -3.56
N LEU A 50 10.00 16.64 -3.82
CA LEU A 50 9.51 15.47 -3.13
C LEU A 50 9.83 15.56 -1.64
N PRO A 51 8.86 15.33 -0.76
CA PRO A 51 9.16 15.30 0.67
C PRO A 51 10.15 14.19 1.00
N ASN A 52 10.95 14.42 2.04
CA ASN A 52 11.95 13.43 2.44
C ASN A 52 11.34 12.19 3.05
N THR A 53 10.22 12.34 3.74
CA THR A 53 9.61 11.23 4.46
C THR A 53 8.11 11.23 4.27
N VAL A 54 7.53 10.07 4.53
CA VAL A 54 6.10 9.88 4.56
C VAL A 54 5.79 9.00 5.76
N GLU A 55 4.59 9.15 6.31
CA GLU A 55 4.14 8.29 7.40
C GLU A 55 3.26 7.20 6.84
N LEU A 56 3.50 5.97 7.29
CA LEU A 56 2.58 4.88 7.01
C LEU A 56 1.79 4.62 8.28
N LEU A 57 0.48 4.61 8.16
CA LEU A 57 -0.41 4.34 9.27
C LEU A 57 -1.20 3.08 8.97
N ASP A 58 -1.41 2.26 9.98
CA ASP A 58 -2.33 1.14 9.82
C ASP A 58 -3.60 1.42 10.60
N TYR A 59 -4.56 0.52 10.51
CA TYR A 59 -5.85 0.73 11.15
C TYR A 59 -5.84 0.37 12.64
N TYR A 60 -4.68 -0.06 13.14
CA TYR A 60 -4.52 -0.32 14.56
C TYR A 60 -3.89 0.85 15.28
N GLY A 61 -3.66 1.96 14.58
CA GLY A 61 -3.07 3.14 15.19
C GLY A 61 -1.55 3.13 15.23
N ARG A 62 -0.91 2.18 14.57
CA ARG A 62 0.55 2.17 14.50
C ARG A 62 1.02 3.00 13.33
N SER A 63 2.22 3.54 13.45
CA SER A 63 2.77 4.35 12.37
C SER A 63 4.26 4.06 12.20
N TRP A 64 4.72 4.30 10.98
CA TRP A 64 6.14 4.15 10.62
C TRP A 64 6.52 5.34 9.77
N THR A 65 7.68 5.93 10.08
CA THR A 65 8.23 7.01 9.27
C THR A 65 9.15 6.39 8.23
N ILE A 66 8.84 6.63 6.97
CA ILE A 66 9.56 6.01 5.86
C ILE A 66 10.18 7.12 5.01
N ARG A 67 11.45 6.96 4.68
CA ARG A 67 12.11 7.90 3.80
C ARG A 67 11.72 7.64 2.35
N MET A 68 11.47 8.70 1.61
CA MET A 68 11.19 8.61 0.19
C MET A 68 12.40 9.05 -0.59
N LYS A 69 12.70 8.34 -1.67
CA LYS A 69 13.83 8.68 -2.52
C LYS A 69 13.45 8.45 -3.96
N LYS A 70 13.79 9.42 -4.81
CA LYS A 70 13.49 9.30 -6.23
C LYS A 70 14.74 8.88 -6.97
N ARG A 71 14.62 7.88 -7.83
CA ARG A 71 15.68 7.44 -8.72
C ARG A 71 15.11 7.42 -10.12
N GLY A 72 15.65 8.28 -10.98
CA GLY A 72 15.04 8.49 -12.27
C GLY A 72 13.64 9.02 -12.06
N GLU A 73 12.66 8.32 -12.60
CA GLU A 73 11.27 8.72 -12.44
C GLU A 73 10.57 8.02 -11.28
N THR A 74 11.20 7.02 -10.69
CA THR A 74 10.53 6.18 -9.71
C THR A 74 10.80 6.68 -8.30
N VAL A 75 9.73 6.81 -7.51
CA VAL A 75 9.83 7.12 -6.09
C VAL A 75 9.86 5.80 -5.32
N PHE A 76 10.79 5.70 -4.40
CA PHE A 76 10.94 4.50 -3.57
C PHE A 76 10.71 4.85 -2.10
N LEU A 77 10.02 3.96 -1.41
CA LEU A 77 10.02 3.96 0.05
C LEU A 77 11.26 3.19 0.48
N THR A 78 12.15 3.84 1.23
CA THR A 78 13.46 3.27 1.52
C THR A 78 13.67 3.06 3.02
N VAL A 79 14.44 3.93 3.67
CA VAL A 79 14.75 3.73 5.09
C VAL A 79 13.46 3.71 5.90
N GLY A 80 13.31 2.70 6.73
CA GLY A 80 12.10 2.49 7.52
C GLY A 80 11.15 1.47 6.91
N TRP A 81 11.23 1.25 5.61
CA TRP A 81 10.35 0.27 4.97
C TRP A 81 10.62 -1.14 5.48
N GLU A 82 11.88 -1.48 5.68
CA GLU A 82 12.26 -2.80 6.15
C GLU A 82 11.68 -3.07 7.55
N ASN A 83 11.65 -2.04 8.39
CA ASN A 83 11.04 -2.17 9.70
C ASN A 83 9.54 -2.43 9.59
N PHE A 84 8.90 -1.74 8.66
CA PHE A 84 7.48 -1.96 8.42
C PHE A 84 7.22 -3.40 7.98
N VAL A 85 8.04 -3.89 7.06
CA VAL A 85 7.91 -5.27 6.57
C VAL A 85 8.03 -6.26 7.73
N LYS A 86 9.02 -6.04 8.57
CA LYS A 86 9.29 -6.94 9.70
C LYS A 86 8.18 -6.88 10.73
N ASP A 87 7.77 -5.68 11.10
CA ASP A 87 6.77 -5.50 12.13
C ASP A 87 5.42 -6.05 11.72
N ASN A 88 5.14 -6.09 10.44
CA ASN A 88 3.87 -6.57 9.91
C ASN A 88 3.97 -7.98 9.35
N GLU A 89 5.15 -8.60 9.46
CA GLU A 89 5.37 -9.98 9.03
C GLU A 89 4.85 -10.19 7.60
N LEU A 90 5.24 -9.31 6.71
CA LEU A 90 4.79 -9.39 5.33
C LEU A 90 5.37 -10.62 4.65
N GLU A 91 4.52 -11.31 3.92
CA GLU A 91 4.89 -12.50 3.17
C GLU A 91 4.57 -12.31 1.70
N ASP A 92 5.26 -13.08 0.87
CA ASP A 92 5.07 -13.01 -0.57
C ASP A 92 3.61 -13.19 -0.93
N GLY A 93 3.14 -12.33 -1.82
CA GLY A 93 1.77 -12.41 -2.30
C GLY A 93 0.79 -11.58 -1.51
N LYS A 94 1.20 -11.02 -0.37
CA LYS A 94 0.31 -10.16 0.39
C LYS A 94 0.01 -8.92 -0.42
N MET A 95 -1.26 -8.63 -0.61
CA MET A 95 -1.66 -7.46 -1.39
C MET A 95 -1.87 -6.29 -0.47
N MET A 96 -1.18 -5.19 -0.76
CA MET A 96 -1.23 -3.98 0.04
C MET A 96 -2.00 -2.91 -0.72
N GLU A 97 -2.85 -2.20 -0.01
CA GLU A 97 -3.52 -1.04 -0.56
C GLU A 97 -3.02 0.19 0.17
N PHE A 98 -2.46 1.12 -0.58
CA PHE A 98 -1.94 2.38 -0.06
C PHE A 98 -2.91 3.48 -0.41
N ILE A 99 -3.39 4.19 0.60
CA ILE A 99 -4.31 5.30 0.41
C ILE A 99 -3.60 6.56 0.85
N TYR A 100 -3.36 7.46 -0.08
CA TYR A 100 -2.57 8.66 0.16
C TYR A 100 -3.50 9.82 0.48
N ASP A 101 -3.22 10.53 1.56
CA ASP A 101 -4.05 11.68 1.94
C ASP A 101 -3.57 12.97 1.27
N CYS A 102 -2.55 12.87 0.42
CA CYS A 102 -1.92 14.01 -0.25
C CYS A 102 -1.26 14.99 0.71
N ASP A 103 -0.92 14.50 1.90
CA ASP A 103 -0.28 15.32 2.92
C ASP A 103 0.69 14.49 3.74
N ARG A 104 1.59 13.77 3.06
CA ARG A 104 2.68 13.00 3.66
C ARG A 104 2.25 11.75 4.42
N THR A 105 1.03 11.29 4.24
CA THR A 105 0.56 10.13 4.97
C THR A 105 -0.08 9.13 4.04
N PHE A 106 0.33 7.88 4.17
CA PHE A 106 -0.34 6.76 3.55
C PHE A 106 -1.04 5.96 4.62
N MET A 107 -2.32 5.71 4.42
CA MET A 107 -3.02 4.72 5.21
C MET A 107 -2.84 3.40 4.49
N LEU A 108 -2.41 2.37 5.23
CA LEU A 108 -2.15 1.08 4.62
C LEU A 108 -3.15 0.06 5.12
N SER A 109 -3.72 -0.65 4.17
CA SER A 109 -4.57 -1.79 4.48
C SER A 109 -4.17 -2.94 3.60
N TYR A 110 -4.73 -4.10 3.89
CA TYR A 110 -4.43 -5.29 3.12
C TYR A 110 -5.72 -5.78 2.48
N LEU A 111 -5.61 -6.16 1.22
CA LEU A 111 -6.75 -6.78 0.58
C LEU A 111 -6.96 -8.16 1.17
N VAL A 112 -8.19 -8.62 1.11
CA VAL A 112 -8.57 -9.86 1.76
C VAL A 112 -8.12 -11.03 0.91
N MET A 113 -6.82 -11.29 0.93
CA MET A 113 -6.29 -12.39 0.14
C MET A 113 -6.74 -13.74 0.67
N ALA A 114 -6.93 -13.84 1.98
CA ALA A 114 -7.46 -15.07 2.55
C ALA A 114 -8.86 -15.34 2.03
N GLY A 115 -9.66 -14.29 1.91
CA GLY A 115 -10.98 -14.43 1.32
C GLY A 115 -10.92 -14.84 -0.13
N LEU A 116 -9.95 -14.29 -0.85
CA LEU A 116 -9.76 -14.66 -2.25
C LEU A 116 -9.35 -16.11 -2.38
N ALA A 117 -8.43 -16.54 -1.55
CA ALA A 117 -8.00 -17.93 -1.56
C ALA A 117 -9.14 -18.86 -1.21
N SER A 118 -9.96 -18.48 -0.24
CA SER A 118 -11.12 -19.26 0.13
C SER A 118 -12.10 -19.37 -1.02
N LEU A 119 -12.29 -18.26 -1.71
CA LEU A 119 -13.19 -18.24 -2.84
C LEU A 119 -12.68 -19.15 -3.95
N GLU A 120 -11.38 -19.12 -4.19
CA GLU A 120 -10.81 -20.01 -5.19
C GLU A 120 -10.99 -21.46 -4.80
N SER A 121 -10.91 -21.76 -3.53
CA SER A 121 -11.14 -23.12 -3.06
C SER A 121 -12.55 -23.58 -3.34
N PHE A 122 -13.51 -22.69 -3.22
CA PHE A 122 -14.89 -23.01 -3.57
C PHE A 122 -15.05 -23.29 -5.05
N LEU A 123 -14.31 -22.53 -5.86
CA LEU A 123 -14.44 -22.66 -7.32
C LEU A 123 -13.73 -23.86 -7.88
N LYS A 124 -12.84 -24.45 -7.12
CA LYS A 124 -12.14 -25.65 -7.57
C LYS A 124 -13.01 -26.86 -7.35
N PRO A 125 -13.01 -27.75 -8.33
CA PRO A 125 -13.79 -28.98 -8.20
C PRO A 125 -13.28 -29.90 -7.12
#